data_b932fd79bdea2028ed5409b85bac9168
#
_entry.id   b932fd79bdea2028ed5409b85bac9168
#
_cell.length_a   1.000
_cell.length_b   1.000
_cell.length_c   1.000
_cell.angle_alpha   90.00
_cell.angle_beta   90.00
_cell.angle_gamma   90.00
#
_symmetry.space_group_name_H-M   'P 1'
#
loop_
_entity.id
_entity.type
_entity.pdbx_description
1 polymer ?
#
loop_
_entity_poly.entity_id
_entity_poly.type
_entity_poly.pdbx_seq_one_letter_code
_entity_poly.pdbx_strand_id
1 'polypeptide(L)'
;MSTPPRDRSLEGLCLKATPLGEQDRLLLLLTEEEGLLRLAASGARKPRSSLAAAGALTLIKAQVARGRSLDRLRQAQVIRSYSRLGEQLELLASGQWLLELAQLLIAEAEPLPGALALLLHRLGQLEELRAAPAEVQRLEALATAVQGGVQLLQLAGLGLPMSTDLNGGGDLVPPVGNWEWRCSLLPADGFCSGRQSGAVLLLNASELALLQRLLRPQLPRKRDGELMGPERVWLHLQELLQIWCREHLGRSPRALTLLRQDWPASAQRQTG
;
A
#
# COMPACT_ATOMS: atom_id res chain seq x y z
N MET A 1 25.25 -18.56 33.89
CA MET A 1 24.52 -19.49 32.99
C MET A 1 23.47 -18.67 32.27
N SER A 2 23.70 -18.33 30.98
CA SER A 2 22.73 -17.58 30.17
C SER A 2 21.53 -18.47 29.86
N THR A 3 20.35 -18.06 30.28
CA THR A 3 19.10 -18.71 29.88
C THR A 3 19.06 -18.69 28.33
N PRO A 4 18.81 -19.83 27.66
CA PRO A 4 18.73 -19.82 26.19
C PRO A 4 17.60 -18.89 25.77
N PRO A 5 17.78 -18.15 24.68
CA PRO A 5 16.74 -17.26 24.19
C PRO A 5 15.48 -18.07 23.90
N ARG A 6 14.37 -17.72 24.57
CA ARG A 6 13.09 -18.39 24.34
C ARG A 6 12.65 -18.13 22.90
N ASP A 7 12.44 -19.21 22.15
CA ASP A 7 11.78 -19.14 20.86
C ASP A 7 10.38 -18.55 21.08
N ARG A 8 9.98 -17.60 20.22
CA ARG A 8 8.66 -17.00 20.26
C ARG A 8 7.88 -17.34 19.01
N SER A 9 6.57 -17.50 19.17
CA SER A 9 5.65 -17.76 18.08
C SER A 9 4.96 -16.44 17.69
N LEU A 10 5.03 -16.08 16.40
CA LEU A 10 4.46 -14.86 15.83
C LEU A 10 3.62 -15.21 14.62
N GLU A 11 2.58 -14.42 14.38
CA GLU A 11 1.85 -14.41 13.12
C GLU A 11 2.18 -13.13 12.37
N GLY A 12 2.47 -13.24 11.06
CA GLY A 12 2.81 -12.05 10.29
C GLY A 12 2.78 -12.25 8.78
N LEU A 13 2.62 -11.15 8.10
CA LEU A 13 2.67 -11.06 6.63
C LEU A 13 4.10 -10.81 6.18
N CYS A 14 4.64 -11.68 5.33
CA CYS A 14 5.94 -11.45 4.72
C CYS A 14 5.81 -10.40 3.61
N LEU A 15 6.34 -9.20 3.88
CA LEU A 15 6.32 -8.08 2.94
C LEU A 15 7.37 -8.23 1.85
N LYS A 16 8.51 -8.82 2.19
CA LYS A 16 9.65 -8.98 1.28
C LYS A 16 10.49 -10.19 1.65
N ALA A 17 11.03 -10.87 0.64
CA ALA A 17 12.00 -11.93 0.80
C ALA A 17 13.16 -11.69 -0.18
N THR A 18 14.37 -11.48 0.34
CA THR A 18 15.57 -11.23 -0.47
C THR A 18 16.62 -12.29 -0.22
N PRO A 19 17.47 -12.62 -1.19
CA PRO A 19 18.62 -13.48 -0.96
C PRO A 19 19.53 -12.94 0.14
N LEU A 20 19.98 -13.83 1.03
CA LEU A 20 21.00 -13.57 2.04
C LEU A 20 22.10 -14.62 1.87
N GLY A 21 23.17 -14.26 1.15
CA GLY A 21 24.15 -15.23 0.70
C GLY A 21 23.59 -16.25 -0.30
N GLU A 22 24.21 -17.44 -0.37
CA GLU A 22 23.85 -18.43 -1.40
C GLU A 22 22.59 -19.23 -1.08
N GLN A 23 22.36 -19.58 0.18
CA GLN A 23 21.35 -20.55 0.57
C GLN A 23 20.24 -19.97 1.47
N ASP A 24 20.44 -18.79 2.01
CA ASP A 24 19.54 -18.17 2.98
C ASP A 24 18.65 -17.11 2.34
N ARG A 25 17.61 -16.69 3.05
CA ARG A 25 16.78 -15.52 2.72
C ARG A 25 16.72 -14.58 3.92
N LEU A 26 16.68 -13.31 3.64
CA LEU A 26 16.25 -12.28 4.58
C LEU A 26 14.77 -12.02 4.34
N LEU A 27 13.95 -12.26 5.34
CA LEU A 27 12.51 -11.96 5.32
C LEU A 27 12.26 -10.66 6.07
N LEU A 28 11.33 -9.88 5.55
CA LEU A 28 10.75 -8.73 6.22
C LEU A 28 9.32 -9.09 6.58
N LEU A 29 9.05 -9.34 7.86
CA LEU A 29 7.78 -9.83 8.37
C LEU A 29 7.07 -8.72 9.15
N LEU A 30 5.85 -8.38 8.75
CA LEU A 30 4.98 -7.48 9.51
C LEU A 30 4.11 -8.30 10.46
N THR A 31 4.19 -7.98 11.73
CA THR A 31 3.37 -8.56 12.80
C THR A 31 2.55 -7.48 13.48
N GLU A 32 1.44 -7.84 14.13
CA GLU A 32 0.62 -6.88 14.88
C GLU A 32 1.30 -6.43 16.17
N GLU A 33 1.98 -7.37 16.86
CA GLU A 33 2.51 -7.14 18.20
C GLU A 33 3.92 -6.52 18.21
N GLU A 34 4.77 -6.89 17.23
CA GLU A 34 6.17 -6.48 17.21
C GLU A 34 6.51 -5.56 16.04
N GLY A 35 5.51 -5.18 15.22
CA GLY A 35 5.74 -4.36 14.04
C GLY A 35 6.53 -5.08 12.94
N LEU A 36 7.49 -4.39 12.36
CA LEU A 36 8.27 -4.90 11.24
C LEU A 36 9.55 -5.60 11.73
N LEU A 37 9.70 -6.87 11.41
CA LEU A 37 10.82 -7.71 11.83
C LEU A 37 11.67 -8.17 10.65
N ARG A 38 12.98 -8.16 10.84
CA ARG A 38 13.95 -8.76 9.91
C ARG A 38 14.35 -10.13 10.42
N LEU A 39 14.15 -11.18 9.61
CA LEU A 39 14.40 -12.56 9.99
C LEU A 39 15.34 -13.23 8.98
N ALA A 40 16.41 -13.85 9.47
CA ALA A 40 17.22 -14.77 8.67
C ALA A 40 16.53 -16.12 8.58
N ALA A 41 16.19 -16.57 7.38
CA ALA A 41 15.66 -17.89 7.07
C ALA A 41 16.76 -18.75 6.49
N SER A 42 17.49 -19.45 7.34
CA SER A 42 18.66 -20.24 6.94
C SER A 42 18.24 -21.46 6.13
N GLY A 43 18.93 -21.67 5.00
CA GLY A 43 18.62 -22.76 4.08
C GLY A 43 17.30 -22.61 3.32
N ALA A 44 16.62 -21.46 3.37
CA ALA A 44 15.33 -21.28 2.71
C ALA A 44 15.39 -21.39 1.17
N ARG A 45 16.56 -21.27 0.58
CA ARG A 45 16.80 -21.44 -0.88
C ARG A 45 17.23 -22.86 -1.27
N LYS A 46 17.48 -23.74 -0.29
CA LYS A 46 17.81 -25.13 -0.59
C LYS A 46 16.60 -25.87 -1.18
N PRO A 47 16.83 -26.81 -2.09
CA PRO A 47 15.76 -27.71 -2.55
C PRO A 47 15.09 -28.40 -1.36
N ARG A 48 13.75 -28.47 -1.37
CA ARG A 48 12.91 -29.11 -0.33
C ARG A 48 13.03 -28.47 1.07
N SER A 49 13.47 -27.23 1.17
CA SER A 49 13.49 -26.52 2.46
C SER A 49 12.08 -26.30 2.98
N SER A 50 11.84 -26.61 4.26
CA SER A 50 10.58 -26.29 4.94
C SER A 50 10.30 -24.79 5.03
N LEU A 51 11.35 -23.95 4.89
CA LEU A 51 11.25 -22.49 4.90
C LEU A 51 11.08 -21.89 3.49
N ALA A 52 11.12 -22.70 2.44
CA ALA A 52 11.03 -22.21 1.05
C ALA A 52 9.70 -21.49 0.76
N ALA A 53 8.61 -21.91 1.41
CA ALA A 53 7.28 -21.30 1.26
C ALA A 53 7.13 -19.95 1.96
N ALA A 54 8.02 -19.59 2.88
CA ALA A 54 8.05 -18.28 3.50
C ALA A 54 8.63 -17.24 2.51
N GLY A 55 7.75 -16.55 1.80
CA GLY A 55 8.07 -15.58 0.77
C GLY A 55 7.15 -14.37 0.83
N ALA A 56 7.42 -13.36 0.00
CA ALA A 56 6.54 -12.19 -0.11
C ALA A 56 5.09 -12.62 -0.41
N LEU A 57 4.13 -11.83 0.05
CA LEU A 57 2.69 -12.10 -0.09
C LEU A 57 2.23 -13.39 0.62
N THR A 58 2.92 -13.83 1.69
CA THR A 58 2.48 -14.95 2.51
C THR A 58 2.26 -14.54 3.96
N LEU A 59 1.11 -14.90 4.53
CA LEU A 59 0.84 -14.86 5.95
C LEU A 59 1.34 -16.15 6.56
N ILE A 60 2.23 -16.05 7.54
CA ILE A 60 2.87 -17.20 8.16
C ILE A 60 2.73 -17.17 9.68
N LYS A 61 2.63 -18.35 10.29
CA LYS A 61 2.94 -18.55 11.68
C LYS A 61 4.42 -18.93 11.78
N ALA A 62 5.21 -18.10 12.46
CA ALA A 62 6.65 -18.17 12.52
C ALA A 62 7.12 -18.55 13.94
N GLN A 63 8.04 -19.52 14.05
CA GLN A 63 8.83 -19.74 15.27
C GLN A 63 10.16 -19.01 15.10
N VAL A 64 10.40 -18.02 15.95
CA VAL A 64 11.52 -17.10 15.83
C VAL A 64 12.44 -17.21 17.04
N ALA A 65 13.71 -17.49 16.79
CA ALA A 65 14.75 -17.45 17.80
C ALA A 65 15.46 -16.10 17.78
N ARG A 66 15.68 -15.51 18.94
CA ARG A 66 16.41 -14.25 19.07
C ARG A 66 17.87 -14.42 18.69
N GLY A 67 18.35 -13.59 17.79
CA GLY A 67 19.74 -13.51 17.37
C GLY A 67 20.49 -12.36 18.05
N ARG A 68 21.80 -12.30 17.90
CA ARG A 68 22.62 -11.17 18.40
C ARG A 68 22.42 -9.90 17.56
N SER A 69 22.38 -10.05 16.25
CA SER A 69 22.23 -8.95 15.28
C SER A 69 21.00 -9.11 14.41
N LEU A 70 20.53 -10.33 14.22
CA LEU A 70 19.40 -10.65 13.38
C LEU A 70 18.68 -11.88 13.94
N ASP A 71 17.38 -11.78 14.09
CA ASP A 71 16.54 -12.89 14.54
C ASP A 71 16.46 -13.99 13.47
N ARG A 72 16.25 -15.22 13.90
CA ARG A 72 16.28 -16.40 13.03
C ARG A 72 14.92 -17.06 12.95
N LEU A 73 14.42 -17.25 11.76
CA LEU A 73 13.25 -18.08 11.50
C LEU A 73 13.64 -19.57 11.66
N ARG A 74 13.05 -20.24 12.64
CA ARG A 74 13.27 -21.68 12.90
C ARG A 74 12.29 -22.55 12.12
N GLN A 75 11.02 -22.15 12.16
CA GLN A 75 9.92 -22.84 11.47
C GLN A 75 8.94 -21.81 10.92
N ALA A 76 8.31 -22.14 9.80
CA ALA A 76 7.25 -21.34 9.20
C ALA A 76 6.14 -22.27 8.74
N GLN A 77 4.92 -21.95 9.15
CA GLN A 77 3.70 -22.55 8.63
C GLN A 77 2.95 -21.50 7.84
N VAL A 78 2.68 -21.74 6.56
CA VAL A 78 1.86 -20.85 5.76
C VAL A 78 0.41 -20.94 6.22
N ILE A 79 -0.17 -19.81 6.63
CA ILE A 79 -1.59 -19.68 6.98
C ILE A 79 -2.38 -19.34 5.72
N ARG A 80 -1.89 -18.36 4.95
CA ARG A 80 -2.49 -17.92 3.69
C ARG A 80 -1.42 -17.44 2.73
N SER A 81 -1.58 -17.76 1.45
CA SER A 81 -0.69 -17.27 0.39
C SER A 81 -1.50 -16.46 -0.62
N TYR A 82 -1.04 -15.27 -0.90
CA TYR A 82 -1.54 -14.40 -1.96
C TYR A 82 -0.65 -14.47 -3.22
N SER A 83 0.19 -15.49 -3.35
CA SER A 83 1.13 -15.66 -4.47
C SER A 83 0.43 -15.73 -5.84
N ARG A 84 -0.84 -16.14 -5.88
CA ARG A 84 -1.67 -16.16 -7.09
C ARG A 84 -1.96 -14.77 -7.66
N LEU A 85 -1.75 -13.69 -6.92
CA LEU A 85 -1.75 -12.34 -7.48
C LEU A 85 -0.69 -12.19 -8.58
N GLY A 86 0.40 -12.97 -8.52
CA GLY A 86 1.44 -13.02 -9.54
C GLY A 86 1.03 -13.56 -10.90
N GLU A 87 -0.17 -14.16 -11.02
CA GLU A 87 -0.73 -14.61 -12.29
C GLU A 87 -1.22 -13.44 -13.16
N GLN A 88 -1.41 -12.24 -12.58
CA GLN A 88 -1.95 -11.06 -13.25
C GLN A 88 -1.19 -9.80 -12.79
N LEU A 89 -0.63 -9.09 -13.75
CA LEU A 89 0.29 -7.98 -13.49
C LEU A 89 -0.34 -6.87 -12.65
N GLU A 90 -1.59 -6.50 -12.93
CA GLU A 90 -2.32 -5.43 -12.25
C GLU A 90 -2.53 -5.75 -10.76
N LEU A 91 -2.89 -6.99 -10.46
CA LEU A 91 -3.10 -7.45 -9.08
C LEU A 91 -1.78 -7.52 -8.32
N LEU A 92 -0.75 -8.09 -8.96
CA LEU A 92 0.59 -8.17 -8.37
C LEU A 92 1.15 -6.77 -8.08
N ALA A 93 1.10 -5.87 -9.06
CA ALA A 93 1.62 -4.52 -8.92
C ALA A 93 0.88 -3.74 -7.82
N SER A 94 -0.44 -3.88 -7.73
CA SER A 94 -1.26 -3.24 -6.69
C SER A 94 -0.94 -3.79 -5.29
N GLY A 95 -0.85 -5.11 -5.15
CA GLY A 95 -0.46 -5.75 -3.89
C GLY A 95 0.97 -5.37 -3.49
N GLN A 96 1.91 -5.45 -4.42
CA GLN A 96 3.31 -5.10 -4.17
C GLN A 96 3.47 -3.62 -3.77
N TRP A 97 2.71 -2.71 -4.40
CA TRP A 97 2.72 -1.30 -4.06
C TRP A 97 2.28 -1.05 -2.62
N LEU A 98 1.25 -1.75 -2.13
CA LEU A 98 0.83 -1.67 -0.73
C LEU A 98 1.90 -2.20 0.22
N LEU A 99 2.57 -3.31 -0.11
CA LEU A 99 3.67 -3.84 0.69
C LEU A 99 4.88 -2.91 0.71
N GLU A 100 5.20 -2.27 -0.42
CA GLU A 100 6.27 -1.27 -0.49
C GLU A 100 5.94 -0.04 0.38
N LEU A 101 4.69 0.43 0.34
CA LEU A 101 4.26 1.56 1.18
C LEU A 101 4.36 1.22 2.67
N ALA A 102 3.90 0.04 3.07
CA ALA A 102 4.02 -0.41 4.46
C ALA A 102 5.49 -0.47 4.93
N GLN A 103 6.41 -0.91 4.05
CA GLN A 103 7.85 -0.92 4.36
C GLN A 103 8.45 0.49 4.52
N LEU A 104 7.83 1.52 3.93
CA LEU A 104 8.24 2.91 4.08
C LEU A 104 7.72 3.55 5.36
N LEU A 105 6.52 3.13 5.79
CA LEU A 105 5.78 3.75 6.89
C LEU A 105 6.10 3.13 8.25
N ILE A 106 6.39 1.82 8.29
CA ILE A 106 6.51 1.09 9.54
C ILE A 106 7.99 0.91 9.87
N ALA A 107 8.39 1.40 11.04
CA ALA A 107 9.74 1.24 11.53
C ALA A 107 9.99 -0.20 12.05
N GLU A 108 11.26 -0.62 12.08
CA GLU A 108 11.65 -1.91 12.65
C GLU A 108 11.34 -1.95 14.16
N ALA A 109 10.72 -3.04 14.59
CA ALA A 109 10.34 -3.31 15.98
C ALA A 109 9.39 -2.25 16.59
N GLU A 110 8.67 -1.52 15.77
CA GLU A 110 7.63 -0.56 16.21
C GLU A 110 6.27 -1.01 15.68
N PRO A 111 5.34 -1.46 16.52
CA PRO A 111 4.00 -1.84 16.11
C PRO A 111 3.23 -0.66 15.50
N LEU A 112 2.52 -0.91 14.41
CA LEU A 112 1.53 -0.02 13.85
C LEU A 112 0.17 -0.72 13.89
N PRO A 113 -0.64 -0.50 14.95
CA PRO A 113 -1.90 -1.20 15.12
C PRO A 113 -2.84 -1.07 13.93
N GLY A 114 -3.40 -2.19 13.49
CA GLY A 114 -4.32 -2.25 12.36
C GLY A 114 -3.66 -2.31 10.98
N ALA A 115 -2.35 -2.09 10.86
CA ALA A 115 -1.66 -2.13 9.56
C ALA A 115 -1.67 -3.54 8.95
N LEU A 116 -1.42 -4.57 9.75
CA LEU A 116 -1.49 -5.97 9.31
C LEU A 116 -2.91 -6.31 8.83
N ALA A 117 -3.91 -6.01 9.63
CA ALA A 117 -5.32 -6.28 9.28
C ALA A 117 -5.74 -5.55 8.00
N LEU A 118 -5.36 -4.28 7.83
CA LEU A 118 -5.63 -3.51 6.63
C LEU A 118 -4.99 -4.14 5.39
N LEU A 119 -3.72 -4.52 5.46
CA LEU A 119 -3.02 -5.17 4.34
C LEU A 119 -3.66 -6.49 3.96
N LEU A 120 -3.98 -7.35 4.93
CA LEU A 120 -4.64 -8.64 4.70
C LEU A 120 -6.01 -8.44 4.04
N HIS A 121 -6.78 -7.45 4.48
CA HIS A 121 -8.07 -7.10 3.88
C HIS A 121 -7.89 -6.67 2.41
N ARG A 122 -6.95 -5.77 2.12
CA ARG A 122 -6.69 -5.28 0.75
C ARG A 122 -6.16 -6.37 -0.18
N LEU A 123 -5.25 -7.22 0.31
CA LEU A 123 -4.78 -8.37 -0.46
C LEU A 123 -5.90 -9.37 -0.74
N GLY A 124 -6.81 -9.58 0.22
CA GLY A 124 -8.01 -10.40 0.02
C GLY A 124 -8.91 -9.85 -1.08
N GLN A 125 -9.18 -8.54 -1.08
CA GLN A 125 -9.94 -7.88 -2.14
C GLN A 125 -9.28 -8.03 -3.52
N LEU A 126 -7.95 -7.86 -3.61
CA LEU A 126 -7.23 -8.09 -4.86
C LEU A 126 -7.35 -9.56 -5.33
N GLU A 127 -7.32 -10.51 -4.41
CA GLU A 127 -7.46 -11.93 -4.75
C GLU A 127 -8.86 -12.28 -5.30
N GLU A 128 -9.91 -11.63 -4.78
CA GLU A 128 -11.29 -11.76 -5.27
C GLU A 128 -11.45 -11.25 -6.71
N LEU A 129 -10.66 -10.22 -7.11
CA LEU A 129 -10.70 -9.68 -8.47
C LEU A 129 -10.15 -10.62 -9.54
N ARG A 130 -9.49 -11.72 -9.18
CA ARG A 130 -8.86 -12.63 -10.15
C ARG A 130 -9.83 -13.23 -11.17
N ALA A 131 -11.11 -13.36 -10.81
CA ALA A 131 -12.16 -13.84 -11.69
C ALA A 131 -12.88 -12.73 -12.47
N ALA A 132 -12.56 -11.47 -12.22
CA ALA A 132 -13.21 -10.34 -12.88
C ALA A 132 -12.68 -10.15 -14.32
N PRO A 133 -13.48 -9.54 -15.21
CA PRO A 133 -13.00 -9.11 -16.53
C PRO A 133 -11.80 -8.17 -16.41
N ALA A 134 -10.86 -8.25 -17.36
CA ALA A 134 -9.58 -7.55 -17.29
C ALA A 134 -9.70 -6.02 -17.07
N GLU A 135 -10.67 -5.37 -17.71
CA GLU A 135 -10.91 -3.92 -17.55
C GLU A 135 -11.37 -3.56 -16.13
N VAL A 136 -12.30 -4.36 -15.57
CA VAL A 136 -12.79 -4.20 -14.21
C VAL A 136 -11.67 -4.47 -13.21
N GLN A 137 -10.94 -5.56 -13.42
CA GLN A 137 -9.83 -5.98 -12.59
C GLN A 137 -8.76 -4.89 -12.47
N ARG A 138 -8.35 -4.33 -13.61
CA ARG A 138 -7.34 -3.27 -13.67
C ARG A 138 -7.76 -2.02 -12.89
N LEU A 139 -8.99 -1.54 -13.13
CA LEU A 139 -9.51 -0.35 -12.46
C LEU A 139 -9.69 -0.57 -10.96
N GLU A 140 -10.29 -1.68 -10.56
CA GLU A 140 -10.55 -1.98 -9.15
C GLU A 140 -9.27 -2.32 -8.38
N ALA A 141 -8.28 -2.95 -9.00
CA ALA A 141 -6.98 -3.19 -8.40
C ALA A 141 -6.25 -1.87 -8.09
N LEU A 142 -6.24 -0.94 -9.04
CA LEU A 142 -5.69 0.40 -8.84
C LEU A 142 -6.42 1.13 -7.71
N ALA A 143 -7.76 1.12 -7.72
CA ALA A 143 -8.57 1.76 -6.69
C ALA A 143 -8.32 1.16 -5.29
N THR A 144 -8.19 -0.17 -5.20
CA THR A 144 -7.88 -0.88 -3.96
C THR A 144 -6.50 -0.46 -3.41
N ALA A 145 -5.50 -0.34 -4.29
CA ALA A 145 -4.18 0.13 -3.90
C ALA A 145 -4.21 1.59 -3.43
N VAL A 146 -4.85 2.48 -4.18
CA VAL A 146 -4.97 3.91 -3.82
C VAL A 146 -5.69 4.09 -2.49
N GLN A 147 -6.84 3.42 -2.28
CA GLN A 147 -7.56 3.49 -1.02
C GLN A 147 -6.74 2.92 0.14
N GLY A 148 -6.13 1.75 -0.05
CA GLY A 148 -5.25 1.14 0.95
C GLY A 148 -4.08 2.06 1.31
N GLY A 149 -3.51 2.76 0.33
CA GLY A 149 -2.45 3.74 0.54
C GLY A 149 -2.89 4.94 1.38
N VAL A 150 -4.05 5.53 1.07
CA VAL A 150 -4.63 6.62 1.89
C VAL A 150 -4.82 6.18 3.34
N GLN A 151 -5.31 4.96 3.55
CA GLN A 151 -5.59 4.44 4.89
C GLN A 151 -4.30 4.05 5.64
N LEU A 152 -3.29 3.49 4.96
CA LEU A 152 -1.98 3.22 5.58
C LEU A 152 -1.29 4.51 6.02
N LEU A 153 -1.31 5.55 5.17
CA LEU A 153 -0.78 6.87 5.52
C LEU A 153 -1.50 7.45 6.74
N GLN A 154 -2.83 7.32 6.79
CA GLN A 154 -3.63 7.78 7.93
C GLN A 154 -3.26 7.03 9.22
N LEU A 155 -3.12 5.69 9.18
CA LEU A 155 -2.71 4.89 10.33
C LEU A 155 -1.31 5.30 10.83
N ALA A 156 -0.39 5.60 9.91
CA ALA A 156 0.97 5.99 10.22
C ALA A 156 1.12 7.45 10.69
N GLY A 157 0.02 8.21 10.83
CA GLY A 157 0.06 9.62 11.23
C GLY A 157 0.55 10.59 10.12
N LEU A 158 0.68 10.09 8.89
CA LEU A 158 1.07 10.87 7.71
C LEU A 158 -0.10 11.07 6.74
N GLY A 159 -1.34 11.00 7.26
CA GLY A 159 -2.55 11.19 6.48
C GLY A 159 -2.59 12.56 5.80
N LEU A 160 -3.22 12.58 4.62
CA LEU A 160 -3.43 13.81 3.88
C LEU A 160 -4.45 14.70 4.62
N PRO A 161 -4.17 16.00 4.86
CA PRO A 161 -5.08 16.91 5.57
C PRO A 161 -6.23 17.39 4.66
N MET A 162 -7.05 16.45 4.18
CA MET A 162 -8.08 16.66 3.16
C MET A 162 -9.33 17.41 3.65
N SER A 163 -9.45 17.66 4.93
CA SER A 163 -10.62 18.34 5.54
C SER A 163 -10.36 19.80 5.85
N THR A 164 -9.13 20.26 5.80
CA THR A 164 -8.75 21.62 6.16
C THR A 164 -8.27 22.41 4.95
N ASP A 165 -8.81 23.59 4.74
CA ASP A 165 -8.36 24.53 3.71
C ASP A 165 -7.23 25.40 4.27
N LEU A 166 -6.06 25.33 3.68
CA LEU A 166 -4.94 26.19 4.05
C LEU A 166 -5.23 27.68 3.79
N ASN A 167 -6.16 27.98 2.87
CA ASN A 167 -6.59 29.35 2.57
C ASN A 167 -7.67 29.82 3.55
N GLY A 168 -7.28 30.07 4.78
CA GLY A 168 -8.16 30.60 5.83
C GLY A 168 -8.47 29.63 6.98
N GLY A 169 -7.97 28.39 6.96
CA GLY A 169 -8.05 27.43 8.08
C GLY A 169 -9.43 26.85 8.34
N GLY A 170 -10.38 27.04 7.40
CA GLY A 170 -11.72 26.49 7.48
C GLY A 170 -11.84 25.08 6.91
N ASP A 171 -13.07 24.55 6.90
CA ASP A 171 -13.36 23.23 6.31
C ASP A 171 -13.20 23.25 4.79
N LEU A 172 -12.44 22.29 4.26
CA LEU A 172 -12.28 22.08 2.83
C LEU A 172 -13.44 21.23 2.29
N VAL A 173 -14.53 21.90 1.94
CA VAL A 173 -15.73 21.26 1.39
C VAL A 173 -15.77 21.42 -0.12
N PRO A 174 -15.58 20.33 -0.92
CA PRO A 174 -15.60 20.43 -2.37
C PRO A 174 -17.02 20.71 -2.89
N PRO A 175 -17.24 21.78 -3.68
CA PRO A 175 -18.55 22.10 -4.24
C PRO A 175 -18.84 21.21 -5.47
N VAL A 176 -19.21 19.95 -5.22
CA VAL A 176 -19.50 18.97 -6.28
C VAL A 176 -20.56 19.52 -7.24
N GLY A 177 -20.24 19.49 -8.54
CA GLY A 177 -21.07 20.12 -9.59
C GLY A 177 -20.50 21.43 -10.11
N ASN A 178 -19.57 22.06 -9.40
CA ASN A 178 -18.84 23.21 -9.91
C ASN A 178 -17.59 22.75 -10.68
N TRP A 179 -17.67 22.80 -11.99
CA TRP A 179 -16.62 22.33 -12.90
C TRP A 179 -15.40 23.25 -12.99
N GLU A 180 -15.53 24.50 -12.59
CA GLU A 180 -14.45 25.48 -12.60
C GLU A 180 -13.63 25.47 -11.32
N TRP A 181 -14.22 24.95 -10.23
CA TRP A 181 -13.56 24.92 -8.93
C TRP A 181 -12.32 24.01 -8.95
N ARG A 182 -11.26 24.49 -8.34
CA ARG A 182 -10.01 23.73 -8.18
C ARG A 182 -9.53 23.79 -6.74
N CYS A 183 -8.75 22.78 -6.40
CA CYS A 183 -8.00 22.68 -5.15
C CYS A 183 -6.56 22.37 -5.49
N SER A 184 -5.65 23.15 -4.96
CA SER A 184 -4.21 23.00 -5.11
C SER A 184 -3.64 22.07 -4.05
N LEU A 185 -2.78 21.13 -4.45
CA LEU A 185 -1.91 20.38 -3.54
C LEU A 185 -0.58 21.14 -3.41
N LEU A 186 -0.26 21.55 -2.18
CA LEU A 186 1.04 22.02 -1.75
C LEU A 186 1.69 20.86 -0.97
N PRO A 187 2.70 20.17 -1.48
CA PRO A 187 3.14 18.89 -0.93
C PRO A 187 3.58 18.94 0.53
N ALA A 188 4.24 20.03 0.95
CA ALA A 188 4.70 20.20 2.31
C ALA A 188 3.56 20.51 3.31
N ASP A 189 2.49 21.16 2.84
CA ASP A 189 1.50 21.78 3.71
C ASP A 189 0.12 21.10 3.63
N GLY A 190 -0.30 20.67 2.42
CA GLY A 190 -1.60 20.03 2.20
C GLY A 190 -2.43 20.69 1.09
N PHE A 191 -3.70 20.96 1.36
CA PHE A 191 -4.66 21.39 0.36
C PHE A 191 -5.12 22.83 0.54
N CYS A 192 -5.25 23.54 -0.58
CA CYS A 192 -5.70 24.91 -0.61
C CYS A 192 -6.75 25.12 -1.71
N SER A 193 -7.89 25.71 -1.37
CA SER A 193 -8.91 26.07 -2.36
C SER A 193 -8.38 27.12 -3.35
N GLY A 194 -8.80 26.99 -4.62
CA GLY A 194 -8.31 27.82 -5.71
C GLY A 194 -6.98 27.32 -6.30
N ARG A 195 -6.47 28.09 -7.26
CA ARG A 195 -5.16 27.85 -7.89
C ARG A 195 -4.11 28.65 -7.14
N GLN A 196 -3.13 27.95 -6.57
CA GLN A 196 -2.05 28.56 -5.81
C GLN A 196 -0.71 28.48 -6.55
N SER A 197 0.13 29.48 -6.35
CA SER A 197 1.52 29.44 -6.78
C SER A 197 2.25 28.34 -5.98
N GLY A 198 3.06 27.54 -6.66
CA GLY A 198 3.75 26.38 -6.02
C GLY A 198 2.92 25.10 -5.95
N ALA A 199 1.66 25.12 -6.40
CA ALA A 199 0.89 23.90 -6.52
C ALA A 199 1.53 22.93 -7.51
N VAL A 200 1.70 21.67 -7.09
CA VAL A 200 2.28 20.60 -7.93
C VAL A 200 1.20 19.74 -8.60
N LEU A 201 -0.04 19.83 -8.08
CA LEU A 201 -1.18 19.09 -8.61
C LEU A 201 -2.47 19.84 -8.29
N LEU A 202 -3.44 19.78 -9.21
CA LEU A 202 -4.75 20.42 -9.07
C LEU A 202 -5.84 19.38 -9.09
N LEU A 203 -6.70 19.35 -8.07
CA LEU A 203 -7.90 18.53 -8.02
C LEU A 203 -9.13 19.35 -8.38
N ASN A 204 -10.09 18.75 -9.08
CA ASN A 204 -11.44 19.29 -9.18
C ASN A 204 -12.30 18.86 -7.96
N ALA A 205 -13.51 19.42 -7.84
CA ALA A 205 -14.38 19.14 -6.71
C ALA A 205 -14.75 17.65 -6.55
N SER A 206 -14.95 16.94 -7.66
CA SER A 206 -15.31 15.52 -7.63
C SER A 206 -14.12 14.63 -7.23
N GLU A 207 -12.91 14.98 -7.65
CA GLU A 207 -11.68 14.27 -7.28
C GLU A 207 -11.38 14.43 -5.80
N LEU A 208 -11.49 15.65 -5.25
CA LEU A 208 -11.32 15.87 -3.81
C LEU A 208 -12.41 15.15 -3.00
N ALA A 209 -13.67 15.22 -3.42
CA ALA A 209 -14.76 14.50 -2.77
C ALA A 209 -14.56 12.98 -2.79
N LEU A 210 -14.02 12.44 -3.89
CA LEU A 210 -13.67 11.03 -3.98
C LEU A 210 -12.51 10.70 -3.03
N LEU A 211 -11.44 11.50 -3.03
CA LEU A 211 -10.28 11.32 -2.15
C LEU A 211 -10.69 11.30 -0.67
N GLN A 212 -11.54 12.24 -0.23
CA GLN A 212 -12.06 12.29 1.14
C GLN A 212 -12.84 11.01 1.53
N ARG A 213 -13.52 10.36 0.57
CA ARG A 213 -14.24 9.11 0.80
C ARG A 213 -13.34 7.90 1.00
N LEU A 214 -12.07 7.96 0.57
CA LEU A 214 -11.14 6.82 0.66
C LEU A 214 -10.75 6.46 2.10
N LEU A 215 -11.01 7.32 3.06
CA LEU A 215 -10.87 6.99 4.49
C LEU A 215 -11.92 5.98 4.98
N ARG A 216 -13.03 5.80 4.25
CA ARG A 216 -14.06 4.80 4.59
C ARG A 216 -13.53 3.38 4.30
N PRO A 217 -14.03 2.35 5.01
CA PRO A 217 -13.55 0.97 4.80
C PRO A 217 -13.79 0.44 3.39
N GLN A 218 -14.93 0.80 2.78
CA GLN A 218 -15.36 0.28 1.49
C GLN A 218 -14.95 1.20 0.35
N LEU A 219 -14.64 0.61 -0.81
CA LEU A 219 -14.47 1.36 -2.04
C LEU A 219 -15.74 2.15 -2.38
N PRO A 220 -15.60 3.41 -2.81
CA PRO A 220 -16.73 4.24 -3.19
C PRO A 220 -17.39 3.72 -4.47
N ARG A 221 -18.65 3.34 -4.38
CA ARG A 221 -19.44 2.80 -5.49
C ARG A 221 -20.66 3.66 -5.78
N LYS A 222 -21.09 3.64 -7.03
CA LYS A 222 -22.39 4.17 -7.48
C LYS A 222 -23.53 3.29 -6.97
N ARG A 223 -24.78 3.72 -7.21
CA ARG A 223 -25.99 2.95 -6.83
C ARG A 223 -26.12 1.61 -7.57
N ASP A 224 -25.58 1.53 -8.79
CA ASP A 224 -25.54 0.32 -9.63
C ASP A 224 -24.41 -0.65 -9.26
N GLY A 225 -23.59 -0.31 -8.25
CA GLY A 225 -22.47 -1.12 -7.81
C GLY A 225 -21.15 -0.82 -8.52
N GLU A 226 -21.15 -0.04 -9.59
CA GLU A 226 -19.93 0.35 -10.28
C GLU A 226 -19.03 1.24 -9.41
N LEU A 227 -17.71 1.13 -9.62
CA LEU A 227 -16.73 1.99 -8.94
C LEU A 227 -16.98 3.47 -9.31
N MET A 228 -16.89 4.36 -8.32
CA MET A 228 -16.98 5.79 -8.58
C MET A 228 -15.69 6.31 -9.21
N GLY A 229 -15.87 7.20 -10.20
CA GLY A 229 -14.74 7.81 -10.90
C GLY A 229 -14.18 6.95 -12.03
N PRO A 230 -13.84 7.58 -13.17
CA PRO A 230 -13.17 6.92 -14.28
C PRO A 230 -11.70 6.64 -13.93
N GLU A 231 -11.07 5.76 -14.70
CA GLU A 231 -9.68 5.34 -14.54
C GLU A 231 -8.69 6.51 -14.38
N ARG A 232 -8.83 7.57 -15.19
CA ARG A 232 -7.98 8.77 -15.13
C ARG A 232 -7.97 9.44 -13.75
N VAL A 233 -9.10 9.40 -13.04
CA VAL A 233 -9.22 9.97 -11.69
C VAL A 233 -8.40 9.14 -10.70
N TRP A 234 -8.48 7.82 -10.78
CA TRP A 234 -7.70 6.94 -9.91
C TRP A 234 -6.19 7.04 -10.16
N LEU A 235 -5.78 7.21 -11.43
CA LEU A 235 -4.39 7.50 -11.78
C LEU A 235 -3.93 8.84 -11.21
N HIS A 236 -4.78 9.87 -11.27
CA HIS A 236 -4.49 11.18 -10.71
C HIS A 236 -4.34 11.13 -9.19
N LEU A 237 -5.22 10.39 -8.50
CA LEU A 237 -5.09 10.16 -7.07
C LEU A 237 -3.85 9.32 -6.70
N GLN A 238 -3.48 8.35 -7.52
CA GLN A 238 -2.24 7.58 -7.34
C GLN A 238 -1.00 8.47 -7.51
N GLU A 239 -1.01 9.40 -8.47
CA GLU A 239 0.04 10.40 -8.64
C GLU A 239 0.15 11.32 -7.43
N LEU A 240 -0.98 11.78 -6.89
CA LEU A 240 -1.05 12.56 -5.67
C LEU A 240 -0.37 11.84 -4.52
N LEU A 241 -0.67 10.55 -4.31
CA LEU A 241 -0.02 9.75 -3.26
C LEU A 241 1.48 9.59 -3.48
N GLN A 242 1.95 9.48 -4.73
CA GLN A 242 3.39 9.43 -5.02
C GLN A 242 4.09 10.75 -4.68
N ILE A 243 3.45 11.88 -4.97
CA ILE A 243 3.97 13.20 -4.62
C ILE A 243 4.05 13.33 -3.10
N TRP A 244 2.95 12.99 -2.39
CA TRP A 244 2.87 13.04 -0.93
C TRP A 244 3.93 12.17 -0.27
N CYS A 245 4.07 10.91 -0.71
CA CYS A 245 5.10 10.01 -0.18
C CYS A 245 6.52 10.53 -0.43
N ARG A 246 6.81 11.11 -1.60
CA ARG A 246 8.14 11.67 -1.87
C ARG A 246 8.46 12.83 -0.96
N GLU A 247 7.50 13.71 -0.68
CA GLU A 247 7.69 14.84 0.22
C GLU A 247 7.95 14.38 1.65
N HIS A 248 7.08 13.53 2.19
CA HIS A 248 7.10 13.20 3.62
C HIS A 248 7.99 12.00 3.97
N LEU A 249 8.30 11.11 3.01
CA LEU A 249 9.10 9.91 3.22
C LEU A 249 10.42 9.91 2.43
N GLY A 250 10.69 10.96 1.64
CA GLY A 250 11.84 11.07 0.74
C GLY A 250 11.79 10.12 -0.47
N ARG A 251 10.83 9.22 -0.53
CA ARG A 251 10.65 8.24 -1.61
C ARG A 251 9.20 7.76 -1.68
N SER A 252 8.81 7.18 -2.84
CA SER A 252 7.48 6.61 -3.03
C SER A 252 7.55 5.14 -3.46
N PRO A 253 6.49 4.33 -3.22
CA PRO A 253 6.39 2.99 -3.76
C PRO A 253 6.45 3.00 -5.29
N ARG A 254 7.04 1.96 -5.91
CA ARG A 254 7.32 1.93 -7.36
C ARG A 254 6.49 0.93 -8.15
N ALA A 255 5.93 -0.08 -7.52
CA ALA A 255 5.31 -1.20 -8.24
C ALA A 255 4.23 -0.76 -9.24
N LEU A 256 3.41 0.25 -8.94
CA LEU A 256 2.40 0.77 -9.87
C LEU A 256 2.97 1.59 -11.04
N THR A 257 4.24 1.99 -11.00
CA THR A 257 4.85 2.69 -12.15
C THR A 257 5.00 1.77 -13.36
N LEU A 258 5.09 0.46 -13.15
CA LEU A 258 5.14 -0.54 -14.20
C LEU A 258 3.85 -0.53 -15.05
N LEU A 259 2.69 -0.31 -14.42
CA LEU A 259 1.41 -0.25 -15.10
C LEU A 259 1.24 1.02 -15.94
N ARG A 260 1.92 2.11 -15.59
CA ARG A 260 1.84 3.38 -16.35
C ARG A 260 2.49 3.30 -17.72
N GLN A 261 3.48 2.44 -17.92
CA GLN A 261 4.17 2.29 -19.20
C GLN A 261 3.31 1.58 -20.25
N ASP A 262 2.42 0.69 -19.81
CA ASP A 262 1.50 -0.06 -20.67
C ASP A 262 0.12 0.62 -20.81
N TRP A 263 -0.07 1.81 -20.19
CA TRP A 263 -1.33 2.56 -20.24
C TRP A 263 -1.51 3.19 -21.61
N PRO A 264 -2.60 2.90 -22.34
CA PRO A 264 -2.77 3.40 -23.68
C PRO A 264 -2.73 4.93 -23.72
N ALA A 265 -1.93 5.47 -24.64
CA ALA A 265 -1.70 6.92 -24.84
C ALA A 265 -2.97 7.74 -25.11
N SER A 266 -4.14 7.12 -25.25
CA SER A 266 -5.45 7.74 -25.37
C SER A 266 -5.88 8.54 -24.13
N ALA A 267 -5.37 8.16 -22.93
CA ALA A 267 -5.67 8.89 -21.70
C ALA A 267 -4.87 10.19 -21.55
N GLN A 268 -3.75 10.33 -22.27
CA GLN A 268 -2.84 11.47 -22.14
C GLN A 268 -3.20 12.67 -23.02
N ARG A 269 -4.11 12.55 -24.00
CA ARG A 269 -4.38 13.59 -25.00
C ARG A 269 -5.58 14.50 -24.71
N GLN A 270 -6.18 14.47 -23.53
CA GLN A 270 -7.33 15.34 -23.19
C GLN A 270 -7.03 16.41 -22.12
N THR A 271 -5.76 16.75 -21.95
CA THR A 271 -5.34 17.87 -21.07
C THR A 271 -4.65 18.94 -21.94
N GLY A 272 -5.33 19.43 -22.97
CA GLY A 272 -4.96 20.62 -23.72
C GLY A 272 -6.02 21.68 -23.53
#